data_e46ea678ca1ae337bfc6d8b35ded11c3
#
_entry.id   e46ea678ca1ae337bfc6d8b35ded11c3
#
_cell.length_a   1.000
_cell.length_b   1.000
_cell.length_c   1.000
_cell.angle_alpha   90.00
_cell.angle_beta   90.00
_cell.angle_gamma   90.00
#
_symmetry.space_group_name_H-M   'P 1'
#
loop_
_entity.id
_entity.type
_entity.pdbx_description
1 polymer ?
#
loop_
_entity_poly.entity_id
_entity_poly.type
_entity_poly.pdbx_seq_one_letter_code
_entity_poly.pdbx_strand_id
1 'polypeptide(L)' 'MDEKALKIVKDYIIEHLDKSDEMPSFEVYTVWKVKALQNWKYLLASTLPDGMYYELTYNGDRKEWYLDTYKKFENVVIKD' A
#
# COMPACT_ATOMS: atom_id res chain seq x y z
N MET A 1 -1.15 9.84 11.25
CA MET A 1 -1.31 9.74 9.79
C MET A 1 -0.71 8.45 9.24
N ASP A 2 0.53 8.15 9.60
CA ASP A 2 1.19 6.92 9.12
C ASP A 2 0.50 5.64 9.58
N GLU A 3 0.06 5.60 10.83
CA GLU A 3 -0.66 4.43 11.36
C GLU A 3 -1.96 4.19 10.61
N LYS A 4 -2.66 5.26 10.26
CA LYS A 4 -3.89 5.16 9.48
C LYS A 4 -3.63 4.60 8.08
N ALA A 5 -2.56 5.06 7.43
CA ALA A 5 -2.18 4.57 6.10
C ALA A 5 -1.88 3.08 6.14
N LEU A 6 -1.09 2.64 7.12
CA LEU A 6 -0.77 1.23 7.29
C LEU A 6 -2.03 0.39 7.54
N LYS A 7 -2.93 0.90 8.38
CA LYS A 7 -4.17 0.19 8.68
C LYS A 7 -5.07 0.05 7.46
N ILE A 8 -5.20 1.09 6.66
CA ILE A 8 -6.04 1.04 5.45
C ILE A 8 -5.55 -0.07 4.52
N VAL A 9 -4.25 -0.12 4.27
CA VAL A 9 -3.68 -1.13 3.37
C VAL A 9 -3.80 -2.52 3.97
N LYS A 10 -3.52 -2.66 5.27
CA LYS A 10 -3.65 -3.95 5.94
C LYS A 10 -5.08 -4.49 5.87
N ASP A 11 -6.06 -3.65 6.13
CA ASP A 11 -7.48 -4.05 6.07
C ASP A 11 -7.87 -4.46 4.65
N TYR A 12 -7.40 -3.72 3.64
CA TYR A 12 -7.64 -4.06 2.25
C TYR A 12 -7.08 -5.44 1.91
N ILE A 13 -5.83 -5.70 2.30
CA ILE A 13 -5.19 -6.99 2.04
C ILE A 13 -5.96 -8.13 2.71
N ILE A 14 -6.34 -7.95 3.97
CA ILE A 14 -7.08 -8.98 4.71
C ILE A 14 -8.40 -9.30 4.02
N GLU A 15 -9.10 -8.30 3.51
CA GLU A 15 -10.38 -8.52 2.81
C GLU A 15 -10.21 -9.30 1.51
N HIS A 16 -9.03 -9.21 0.88
CA HIS A 16 -8.78 -9.82 -0.42
C HIS A 16 -8.00 -11.12 -0.33
N LEU A 17 -7.63 -11.56 0.88
CA LEU A 17 -7.00 -12.88 1.05
C LEU A 17 -8.04 -13.98 0.95
N ASP A 18 -7.60 -15.16 0.49
CA ASP A 18 -8.44 -16.34 0.45
C ASP A 18 -8.72 -16.80 1.89
N LYS A 19 -9.97 -16.68 2.29
CA LYS A 19 -10.37 -17.00 3.66
C LYS A 19 -10.65 -18.48 3.88
N SER A 20 -10.55 -19.29 2.84
CA SER A 20 -10.69 -20.75 2.96
C SER A 20 -9.44 -21.38 3.55
N ASP A 21 -8.31 -20.70 3.45
CA ASP A 21 -7.03 -21.14 3.98
C ASP A 21 -6.69 -20.40 5.25
N GLU A 22 -5.71 -20.91 5.99
CA GLU A 22 -5.19 -20.20 7.15
C GLU A 22 -4.59 -18.87 6.72
N MET A 23 -4.92 -17.80 7.46
CA MET A 23 -4.42 -16.47 7.14
C MET A 23 -2.91 -16.42 7.36
N PRO A 24 -2.12 -16.05 6.33
CA PRO A 24 -0.68 -15.93 6.51
C PRO A 24 -0.34 -14.75 7.40
N SER A 25 0.77 -14.87 8.10
CA SER A 25 1.35 -13.75 8.84
C SER A 25 2.07 -12.83 7.86
N PHE A 26 1.81 -11.53 7.92
CA PHE A 26 2.46 -10.58 7.04
C PHE A 26 2.54 -9.21 7.69
N GLU A 27 3.42 -8.39 7.17
CA GLU A 27 3.59 -7.00 7.60
C GLU A 27 3.38 -6.07 6.42
N VAL A 28 2.81 -4.89 6.70
CA VAL A 28 2.69 -3.80 5.73
C VAL A 28 3.73 -2.74 6.10
N TYR A 29 4.41 -2.20 5.10
CA TYR A 29 5.43 -1.19 5.34
C TYR A 29 5.36 -0.09 4.29
N THR A 30 5.84 1.10 4.66
CA THR A 30 5.90 2.25 3.78
C THR A 30 7.18 2.21 2.97
N VAL A 31 7.06 2.25 1.64
CA VAL A 31 8.20 2.34 0.73
C VAL A 31 8.70 3.77 0.69
N TRP A 32 7.79 4.72 0.51
CA TRP A 32 8.08 6.15 0.61
C TRP A 32 6.80 6.91 0.92
N LYS A 33 6.98 8.15 1.38
CA LYS A 33 5.87 9.07 1.60
C LYS A 33 6.32 10.49 1.27
N VAL A 34 5.37 11.31 0.86
CA VAL A 34 5.62 12.71 0.58
C VAL A 34 4.41 13.53 1.02
N LYS A 35 4.67 14.72 1.54
CA LYS A 35 3.63 15.67 1.92
C LYS A 35 3.74 16.91 1.04
N ALA A 36 2.61 17.34 0.49
CA ALA A 36 2.51 18.57 -0.27
C ALA A 36 1.31 19.36 0.26
N LEU A 37 1.57 20.47 0.95
CA LEU A 37 0.55 21.27 1.63
C LEU A 37 -0.18 20.40 2.66
N GLN A 38 -1.48 20.23 2.57
CA GLN A 38 -2.25 19.37 3.46
C GLN A 38 -2.53 17.98 2.90
N ASN A 39 -1.90 17.66 1.77
CA ASN A 39 -2.07 16.37 1.13
C ASN A 39 -0.88 15.46 1.40
N TRP A 40 -1.15 14.16 1.49
CA TRP A 40 -0.12 13.14 1.71
C TRP A 40 -0.20 12.09 0.63
N LYS A 41 0.95 11.57 0.26
CA LYS A 41 1.01 10.45 -0.68
C LYS A 41 1.97 9.40 -0.16
N TYR A 42 1.51 8.14 -0.15
CA TYR A 42 2.26 6.99 0.35
C TYR A 42 2.36 5.94 -0.74
N LEU A 43 3.49 5.28 -0.81
CA LEU A 43 3.59 4.01 -1.49
C LEU A 43 3.90 2.96 -0.44
N LEU A 44 3.07 1.92 -0.37
CA LEU A 44 3.19 0.87 0.62
C LEU A 44 3.31 -0.49 -0.07
N ALA A 45 3.85 -1.44 0.67
CA ALA A 45 3.96 -2.81 0.20
C ALA A 45 3.78 -3.74 1.39
N SER A 46 3.70 -5.03 1.13
CA SER A 46 3.63 -6.02 2.19
C SER A 46 4.71 -7.07 2.00
N THR A 47 4.90 -7.88 3.03
CA THR A 47 5.85 -8.98 2.97
C THR A 47 5.31 -10.19 2.21
N LEU A 48 4.04 -10.14 1.75
CA LEU A 48 3.49 -11.21 0.94
C LEU A 48 4.16 -11.26 -0.43
N PRO A 49 4.45 -12.46 -0.96
CA PRO A 49 5.15 -12.59 -2.24
C PRO A 49 4.19 -12.50 -3.43
N ASP A 50 3.38 -11.45 -3.47
CA ASP A 50 2.35 -11.27 -4.50
C ASP A 50 2.70 -10.18 -5.52
N GLY A 51 3.80 -9.44 -5.31
CA GLY A 51 4.21 -8.38 -6.21
C GLY A 51 3.32 -7.16 -6.21
N MET A 52 2.48 -7.01 -5.20
CA MET A 52 1.53 -5.89 -5.13
C MET A 52 2.14 -4.67 -4.46
N TYR A 53 1.75 -3.51 -4.96
CA TYR A 53 2.06 -2.22 -4.36
C TYR A 53 0.77 -1.43 -4.19
N TYR A 54 0.75 -0.58 -3.17
CA TYR A 54 -0.44 0.17 -2.78
C TYR A 54 -0.09 1.64 -2.69
N GLU A 55 -0.77 2.46 -3.49
CA GLU A 55 -0.58 3.90 -3.46
C GLU A 55 -1.77 4.53 -2.75
N LEU A 56 -1.50 5.19 -1.62
CA LEU A 56 -2.51 5.91 -0.87
C LEU A 56 -2.33 7.40 -1.06
N THR A 57 -3.41 8.09 -1.34
CA THR A 57 -3.43 9.54 -1.41
C THR A 57 -4.42 10.05 -0.37
N TYR A 58 -3.96 10.93 0.51
CA TYR A 58 -4.85 11.62 1.45
C TYR A 58 -5.07 13.04 0.98
N ASN A 59 -6.34 13.40 0.76
CA ASN A 59 -6.74 14.76 0.43
C ASN A 59 -7.18 15.45 1.71
N GLY A 60 -6.35 16.36 2.23
CA GLY A 60 -6.61 17.02 3.51
C GLY A 60 -7.79 17.96 3.47
N ASP A 61 -8.08 18.56 2.31
CA ASP A 61 -9.22 19.46 2.17
C ASP A 61 -10.55 18.72 2.29
N ARG A 62 -10.63 17.53 1.72
CA ARG A 62 -11.84 16.72 1.74
C ARG A 62 -11.84 15.67 2.85
N LYS A 63 -10.70 15.49 3.52
CA LYS A 63 -10.52 14.45 4.54
C LYS A 63 -10.87 13.07 4.01
N GLU A 64 -10.36 12.76 2.82
CA GLU A 64 -10.61 11.50 2.12
C GLU A 64 -9.30 10.81 1.78
N TRP A 65 -9.36 9.49 1.75
CA TRP A 65 -8.27 8.64 1.32
C TRP A 65 -8.65 7.96 0.01
N TYR A 66 -7.67 7.89 -0.90
CA TYR A 66 -7.83 7.17 -2.17
C TYR A 66 -6.78 6.08 -2.22
N LEU A 67 -7.22 4.86 -2.49
CA LEU A 67 -6.32 3.69 -2.57
C LEU A 67 -6.28 3.17 -4.01
N ASP A 68 -5.08 3.17 -4.59
CA ASP A 68 -4.82 2.58 -5.88
C ASP A 68 -3.92 1.37 -5.69
N THR A 69 -4.25 0.28 -6.37
CA THR A 69 -3.50 -0.96 -6.24
C THR A 69 -2.81 -1.30 -7.55
N TYR A 70 -1.54 -1.69 -7.48
CA TYR A 70 -0.72 -2.00 -8.63
C TYR A 70 -0.04 -3.34 -8.45
N LYS A 71 0.11 -4.07 -9.54
CA LYS A 71 0.89 -5.29 -9.53
C LYS A 71 2.18 -5.06 -10.32
N LYS A 72 3.30 -5.47 -9.74
CA LYS A 72 4.59 -5.40 -10.42
C LYS A 72 4.53 -6.31 -11.65
N PHE A 73 4.77 -5.72 -12.82
CA PHE A 73 4.68 -6.44 -14.08
C PHE A 73 5.98 -7.18 -14.40
N GLU A 74 7.10 -6.50 -14.27
CA GLU A 74 8.39 -7.14 -14.51
C GLU A 74 9.51 -6.33 -13.87
N ASN A 75 10.67 -6.96 -13.76
CA ASN A 75 11.88 -6.31 -13.30
C ASN A 75 12.93 -6.47 -14.40
N VAL A 76 13.36 -5.35 -14.98
CA VAL A 76 14.34 -5.33 -16.06
C VAL A 76 15.65 -4.73 -15.55
N VAL A 77 16.76 -5.43 -15.76
CA VAL A 77 18.07 -4.92 -15.39
C VAL A 77 18.60 -4.10 -16.54
N ILE A 78 18.91 -2.85 -16.25
CA ILE A 78 19.52 -1.93 -17.24
C ILE A 78 20.88 -1.60 -16.73
N LYS A 79 21.90 -1.95 -17.51
CA LYS A 79 23.30 -1.71 -17.12
C LYS A 79 23.69 -0.27 -17.43
N ASP A 80 24.45 0.31 -16.51
CA ASP A 80 24.95 1.68 -16.65
C ASP A 80 26.17 1.71 -17.56
#